data_a92cf465f8e1246d94b45f7b256ce572
#
_entry.id   a92cf465f8e1246d94b45f7b256ce572
#
_cell.length_a   1.000
_cell.length_b   1.000
_cell.length_c   1.000
_cell.angle_alpha   90.00
_cell.angle_beta   90.00
_cell.angle_gamma   90.00
#
_symmetry.space_group_name_H-M   'P 1'
#
loop_
_entity.id
_entity.type
_entity.pdbx_description
1 polymer ?
#
loop_
_entity_poly.entity_id
_entity_poly.type
_entity_poly.pdbx_seq_one_letter_code
_entity_poly.pdbx_strand_id
1 'polypeptide(L)'
;MASSKIFSLEGKGLKLDTAQDIDPHIAALVALEDVEEVRFLGNTLGVGACERLGEVLATKKSLKSANFADLFTGRLLNEIPAGISAILTAILNHPHLTTVNLNDNAFGLNTQAPLVAFLSAHVPLQHLYLNNNGLGPHAGILVADALSELHAKKEAARKEGKQVPDLETVICGRNRLESGSMAAWAKAYSLHNKIREIKMVQNGIRQEGISRLLSEGLNTASQLRILDLQDNTFTIMGAEALAKVVANWEDIQELGVGDSLLSDKGARLLAKSLLTGKNKKLETLRLQYNEIKADGVRALANAAKAALPALKRIELNGNKFTEDEDAITTLQELLEERKEQYAGDIIIEDEWGVDSLSDLEEESEEEEESEEEEEEEEEEVKEKAEKFIKDAEAAQKQPIAQRQDEDVDDLAKKLEGTQL
;
A
#
# COMPACT_ATOMS: atom_id res chain seq x y z
N MET A 1 -25.44 31.43 9.81
CA MET A 1 -24.16 30.89 9.33
C MET A 1 -24.13 29.43 9.75
N ALA A 2 -23.99 28.49 8.80
CA ALA A 2 -23.81 27.09 9.17
C ALA A 2 -22.52 27.01 9.99
N SER A 3 -22.59 26.45 11.20
CA SER A 3 -21.40 26.17 12.02
C SER A 3 -20.46 25.30 11.21
N SER A 4 -19.20 25.66 11.10
CA SER A 4 -18.19 24.80 10.46
C SER A 4 -18.12 23.50 11.26
N LYS A 5 -18.37 22.38 10.62
CA LYS A 5 -18.25 21.04 11.24
C LYS A 5 -16.80 20.53 11.26
N ILE A 6 -15.85 21.37 10.88
CA ILE A 6 -14.43 21.08 10.78
C ILE A 6 -13.69 21.91 11.85
N PHE A 7 -12.88 21.21 12.64
CA PHE A 7 -11.88 21.83 13.51
C PHE A 7 -10.47 21.57 12.99
N SER A 8 -9.64 22.61 12.88
CA SER A 8 -8.31 22.49 12.34
C SER A 8 -7.26 23.30 13.11
N LEU A 9 -6.18 22.63 13.48
CA LEU A 9 -4.90 23.21 13.86
C LEU A 9 -3.81 22.91 12.81
N GLU A 10 -4.20 22.45 11.63
CA GLU A 10 -3.29 22.05 10.56
C GLU A 10 -2.26 23.13 10.24
N GLY A 11 -0.97 22.73 10.17
CA GLY A 11 0.13 23.57 9.75
C GLY A 11 0.53 24.70 10.70
N LYS A 12 0.03 24.71 11.95
CA LYS A 12 0.35 25.77 12.91
C LYS A 12 1.73 25.65 13.56
N GLY A 13 2.43 24.53 13.40
CA GLY A 13 3.78 24.30 13.93
C GLY A 13 3.86 24.40 15.46
N LEU A 14 2.77 24.04 16.16
CA LEU A 14 2.70 24.16 17.61
C LEU A 14 3.48 23.04 18.28
N LYS A 15 4.18 23.37 19.37
CA LYS A 15 4.76 22.39 20.30
C LYS A 15 3.95 22.41 21.60
N LEU A 16 3.21 21.35 21.84
CA LEU A 16 2.26 21.21 22.94
C LEU A 16 2.63 20.01 23.81
N ASP A 17 3.22 20.26 24.96
CA ASP A 17 3.75 19.19 25.82
C ASP A 17 2.70 18.68 26.82
N THR A 18 1.87 19.57 27.36
CA THR A 18 0.95 19.31 28.47
C THR A 18 -0.50 19.67 28.13
N ALA A 19 -1.43 19.29 29.01
CA ALA A 19 -2.82 19.71 28.92
C ALA A 19 -2.98 21.23 28.91
N GLN A 20 -2.18 21.93 29.71
CA GLN A 20 -2.22 23.40 29.80
C GLN A 20 -1.77 24.06 28.50
N ASP A 21 -0.83 23.44 27.77
CA ASP A 21 -0.37 23.96 26.48
C ASP A 21 -1.43 23.81 25.40
N ILE A 22 -2.14 22.69 25.37
CA ILE A 22 -3.12 22.41 24.31
C ILE A 22 -4.49 23.10 24.57
N ASP A 23 -4.92 23.26 25.82
CA ASP A 23 -6.25 23.75 26.17
C ASP A 23 -6.64 25.08 25.46
N PRO A 24 -5.79 26.11 25.38
CA PRO A 24 -6.14 27.36 24.67
C PRO A 24 -6.39 27.12 23.17
N HIS A 25 -5.71 26.16 22.57
CA HIS A 25 -5.78 25.86 21.14
C HIS A 25 -7.00 25.02 20.77
N ILE A 26 -7.50 24.18 21.70
CA ILE A 26 -8.65 23.31 21.45
C ILE A 26 -9.95 23.84 22.09
N ALA A 27 -9.96 25.05 22.67
CA ALA A 27 -11.16 25.62 23.29
C ALA A 27 -12.36 25.66 22.33
N ALA A 28 -12.13 25.99 21.05
CA ALA A 28 -13.15 25.96 20.02
C ALA A 28 -13.67 24.52 19.76
N LEU A 29 -12.78 23.51 19.76
CA LEU A 29 -13.18 22.11 19.62
C LEU A 29 -14.03 21.66 20.81
N VAL A 30 -13.68 22.08 22.02
CA VAL A 30 -14.48 21.76 23.22
C VAL A 30 -15.91 22.28 23.07
N ALA A 31 -16.09 23.48 22.54
CA ALA A 31 -17.38 24.13 22.36
C ALA A 31 -18.19 23.59 21.17
N LEU A 32 -17.55 22.95 20.18
CA LEU A 32 -18.23 22.37 19.01
C LEU A 32 -18.89 21.03 19.39
N GLU A 33 -20.23 20.93 19.33
CA GLU A 33 -20.94 19.69 19.62
C GLU A 33 -20.94 18.72 18.43
N ASP A 34 -21.21 19.23 17.21
CA ASP A 34 -21.41 18.45 15.99
C ASP A 34 -20.20 18.46 15.04
N VAL A 35 -18.98 18.34 15.59
CA VAL A 35 -17.77 18.27 14.77
C VAL A 35 -17.73 16.94 14.00
N GLU A 36 -17.53 17.02 12.70
CA GLU A 36 -17.43 15.86 11.79
C GLU A 36 -16.00 15.57 11.36
N GLU A 37 -15.11 16.56 11.40
CA GLU A 37 -13.72 16.43 11.00
C GLU A 37 -12.79 17.17 11.94
N VAL A 38 -11.66 16.54 12.29
CA VAL A 38 -10.55 17.19 13.02
C VAL A 38 -9.24 17.03 12.27
N ARG A 39 -8.43 18.11 12.25
CA ARG A 39 -7.12 18.15 11.61
C ARG A 39 -6.07 18.70 12.58
N PHE A 40 -5.07 17.88 12.90
CA PHE A 40 -3.98 18.23 13.79
C PHE A 40 -2.60 18.17 13.12
N LEU A 41 -2.54 17.83 11.86
CA LEU A 41 -1.32 17.68 11.04
C LEU A 41 -0.33 18.83 11.24
N GLY A 42 0.96 18.51 11.39
CA GLY A 42 2.05 19.47 11.43
C GLY A 42 2.17 20.22 12.76
N ASN A 43 1.75 19.58 13.85
CA ASN A 43 2.00 20.02 15.22
C ASN A 43 2.70 18.90 15.99
N THR A 44 3.38 19.18 17.09
CA THR A 44 4.00 18.14 17.90
C THR A 44 3.42 18.09 19.30
N LEU A 45 2.84 16.92 19.66
CA LEU A 45 2.11 16.72 20.89
C LEU A 45 2.88 15.78 21.83
N GLY A 46 3.05 16.21 23.08
CA GLY A 46 3.53 15.36 24.17
C GLY A 46 2.43 14.51 24.77
N VAL A 47 2.77 13.59 25.66
CA VAL A 47 1.81 12.65 26.28
C VAL A 47 0.66 13.38 26.96
N GLY A 48 0.92 14.41 27.80
CA GLY A 48 -0.12 15.15 28.50
C GLY A 48 -1.06 15.92 27.57
N ALA A 49 -0.56 16.44 26.44
CA ALA A 49 -1.39 17.06 25.41
C ALA A 49 -2.26 16.02 24.68
N CYS A 50 -1.71 14.82 24.39
CA CYS A 50 -2.46 13.72 23.77
C CYS A 50 -3.56 13.18 24.69
N GLU A 51 -3.29 13.02 25.98
CA GLU A 51 -4.28 12.62 26.98
C GLU A 51 -5.45 13.61 27.03
N ARG A 52 -5.13 14.91 27.12
CA ARG A 52 -6.14 15.98 27.15
C ARG A 52 -6.94 16.03 25.85
N LEU A 53 -6.29 15.91 24.71
CA LEU A 53 -6.95 15.82 23.40
C LEU A 53 -7.89 14.60 23.36
N GLY A 54 -7.42 13.44 23.82
CA GLY A 54 -8.22 12.21 23.92
C GLY A 54 -9.51 12.41 24.74
N GLU A 55 -9.42 13.05 25.91
CA GLU A 55 -10.61 13.38 26.73
C GLU A 55 -11.65 14.18 25.94
N VAL A 56 -11.21 15.19 25.18
CA VAL A 56 -12.09 16.00 24.36
C VAL A 56 -12.66 15.20 23.20
N LEU A 57 -11.81 14.48 22.45
CA LEU A 57 -12.24 13.66 21.32
C LEU A 57 -13.26 12.59 21.75
N ALA A 58 -13.11 11.98 22.92
CA ALA A 58 -14.05 10.98 23.43
C ALA A 58 -15.51 11.46 23.49
N THR A 59 -15.71 12.78 23.55
CA THR A 59 -17.04 13.41 23.56
C THR A 59 -17.61 13.65 22.16
N LYS A 60 -16.79 13.63 21.09
CA LYS A 60 -17.15 14.07 19.73
C LYS A 60 -17.73 12.93 18.88
N LYS A 61 -18.93 12.48 19.21
CA LYS A 61 -19.56 11.29 18.62
C LYS A 61 -20.00 11.43 17.14
N SER A 62 -20.07 12.66 16.63
CA SER A 62 -20.38 12.95 15.21
C SER A 62 -19.15 12.86 14.28
N LEU A 63 -17.95 12.60 14.84
CA LEU A 63 -16.70 12.58 14.09
C LEU A 63 -16.71 11.50 13.00
N LYS A 64 -16.37 11.88 11.76
CA LYS A 64 -16.28 11.04 10.57
C LYS A 64 -14.85 10.90 10.06
N SER A 65 -14.05 11.95 10.22
CA SER A 65 -12.68 12.01 9.73
C SER A 65 -11.74 12.60 10.80
N ALA A 66 -10.59 11.95 11.00
CA ALA A 66 -9.57 12.37 11.95
C ALA A 66 -8.17 12.32 11.28
N ASN A 67 -7.56 13.51 11.15
CA ASN A 67 -6.20 13.64 10.64
C ASN A 67 -5.24 13.93 11.80
N PHE A 68 -4.46 12.91 12.14
CA PHE A 68 -3.41 12.89 13.15
C PHE A 68 -2.03 12.67 12.53
N ALA A 69 -1.84 13.03 11.28
CA ALA A 69 -0.54 12.92 10.64
C ALA A 69 0.47 13.88 11.28
N ASP A 70 1.74 13.48 11.31
CA ASP A 70 2.87 14.31 11.79
C ASP A 70 2.62 14.95 13.16
N LEU A 71 2.24 14.12 14.15
CA LEU A 71 2.01 14.58 15.53
C LEU A 71 3.19 14.40 16.47
N PHE A 72 4.21 13.63 16.06
CA PHE A 72 5.29 13.22 16.96
C PHE A 72 6.69 13.62 16.47
N THR A 73 6.79 14.48 15.47
CA THR A 73 8.08 15.01 15.01
C THR A 73 8.82 15.67 16.16
N GLY A 74 10.08 15.23 16.42
CA GLY A 74 10.92 15.71 17.51
C GLY A 74 10.56 15.18 18.90
N ARG A 75 9.66 14.20 19.03
CA ARG A 75 9.34 13.51 20.28
C ARG A 75 10.28 12.33 20.54
N LEU A 76 10.44 11.98 21.81
CA LEU A 76 11.18 10.80 22.18
C LEU A 76 10.39 9.54 21.83
N LEU A 77 11.11 8.48 21.40
CA LEU A 77 10.49 7.21 21.01
C LEU A 77 9.63 6.55 22.10
N ASN A 78 9.91 6.83 23.36
CA ASN A 78 9.13 6.28 24.49
C ASN A 78 7.85 7.08 24.78
N GLU A 79 7.70 8.30 24.28
CA GLU A 79 6.51 9.13 24.43
C GLU A 79 5.42 8.76 23.41
N ILE A 80 5.85 8.39 22.19
CA ILE A 80 4.93 8.11 21.07
C ILE A 80 3.89 7.04 21.40
N PRO A 81 4.23 5.86 21.97
CA PRO A 81 3.24 4.83 22.29
C PRO A 81 2.15 5.31 23.26
N ALA A 82 2.53 6.07 24.29
CA ALA A 82 1.57 6.58 25.27
C ALA A 82 0.67 7.65 24.65
N GLY A 83 1.26 8.59 23.88
CA GLY A 83 0.51 9.65 23.22
C GLY A 83 -0.51 9.10 22.22
N ILE A 84 -0.08 8.23 21.30
CA ILE A 84 -1.00 7.66 20.31
C ILE A 84 -2.05 6.74 20.95
N SER A 85 -1.70 6.01 22.03
CA SER A 85 -2.63 5.18 22.77
C SER A 85 -3.78 6.01 23.37
N ALA A 86 -3.48 7.16 23.94
CA ALA A 86 -4.50 8.05 24.50
C ALA A 86 -5.50 8.51 23.41
N ILE A 87 -5.01 8.90 22.25
CA ILE A 87 -5.84 9.35 21.12
C ILE A 87 -6.67 8.19 20.56
N LEU A 88 -6.04 7.06 20.21
CA LEU A 88 -6.72 5.93 19.56
C LEU A 88 -7.75 5.27 20.48
N THR A 89 -7.47 5.17 21.77
CA THR A 89 -8.43 4.65 22.76
C THR A 89 -9.67 5.54 22.85
N ALA A 90 -9.48 6.85 22.81
CA ALA A 90 -10.58 7.83 22.91
C ALA A 90 -11.55 7.73 21.72
N ILE A 91 -11.04 7.46 20.52
CA ILE A 91 -11.85 7.41 19.29
C ILE A 91 -12.30 5.99 18.89
N LEU A 92 -11.84 4.95 19.60
CA LEU A 92 -12.07 3.54 19.23
C LEU A 92 -13.55 3.22 18.98
N ASN A 93 -14.43 3.76 19.81
CA ASN A 93 -15.87 3.48 19.78
C ASN A 93 -16.69 4.60 19.11
N HIS A 94 -16.09 5.38 18.20
CA HIS A 94 -16.81 6.40 17.44
C HIS A 94 -17.61 5.76 16.31
N PRO A 95 -18.95 5.86 16.31
CA PRO A 95 -19.79 5.06 15.41
C PRO A 95 -19.71 5.53 13.95
N HIS A 96 -19.28 6.77 13.71
CA HIS A 96 -19.27 7.41 12.39
C HIS A 96 -17.85 7.68 11.86
N LEU A 97 -16.81 7.39 12.64
CA LEU A 97 -15.43 7.65 12.26
C LEU A 97 -14.98 6.60 11.23
N THR A 98 -14.99 6.98 9.97
CA THR A 98 -14.63 6.12 8.85
C THR A 98 -13.23 6.37 8.32
N THR A 99 -12.68 7.57 8.52
CA THR A 99 -11.39 7.98 7.98
C THR A 99 -10.40 8.32 9.08
N VAL A 100 -9.26 7.65 9.09
CA VAL A 100 -8.17 7.89 10.05
C VAL A 100 -6.85 8.02 9.32
N ASN A 101 -6.24 9.19 9.45
CA ASN A 101 -4.91 9.48 8.91
C ASN A 101 -3.89 9.56 10.04
N LEU A 102 -2.92 8.64 9.97
CA LEU A 102 -1.80 8.48 10.89
C LEU A 102 -0.44 8.56 10.17
N ASN A 103 -0.39 9.17 8.99
CA ASN A 103 0.86 9.33 8.23
C ASN A 103 1.96 10.02 9.06
N ASP A 104 3.21 9.76 8.74
CA ASP A 104 4.37 10.54 9.16
C ASP A 104 4.61 10.60 10.70
N ASN A 105 4.25 9.55 11.43
CA ASN A 105 4.35 9.54 12.90
C ASN A 105 5.55 8.75 13.47
N ALA A 106 6.38 8.16 12.61
CA ALA A 106 7.58 7.41 13.00
C ALA A 106 7.31 6.33 14.08
N PHE A 107 6.23 5.57 13.93
CA PHE A 107 5.76 4.61 14.92
C PHE A 107 6.76 3.49 15.22
N GLY A 108 7.43 2.95 14.21
CA GLY A 108 8.38 1.83 14.39
C GLY A 108 7.74 0.62 15.08
N LEU A 109 8.58 -0.18 15.72
CA LEU A 109 8.14 -1.34 16.50
C LEU A 109 7.47 -0.98 17.83
N ASN A 110 7.76 0.19 18.41
CA ASN A 110 7.34 0.51 19.77
C ASN A 110 5.87 0.86 19.89
N THR A 111 5.22 1.27 18.79
CA THR A 111 3.81 1.70 18.78
C THR A 111 2.85 0.64 18.26
N GLN A 112 3.32 -0.57 17.98
CA GLN A 112 2.50 -1.65 17.44
C GLN A 112 1.27 -1.97 18.31
N ALA A 113 1.42 -2.02 19.64
CA ALA A 113 0.33 -2.44 20.52
C ALA A 113 -0.91 -1.53 20.45
N PRO A 114 -0.83 -0.19 20.63
CA PRO A 114 -1.99 0.68 20.51
C PRO A 114 -2.56 0.71 19.08
N LEU A 115 -1.71 0.62 18.04
CA LEU A 115 -2.13 0.59 16.66
C LEU A 115 -2.92 -0.69 16.34
N VAL A 116 -2.40 -1.85 16.71
CA VAL A 116 -3.07 -3.16 16.54
C VAL A 116 -4.40 -3.19 17.29
N ALA A 117 -4.43 -2.72 18.55
CA ALA A 117 -5.66 -2.67 19.35
C ALA A 117 -6.76 -1.85 18.69
N PHE A 118 -6.41 -0.70 18.10
CA PHE A 118 -7.34 0.15 17.37
C PHE A 118 -7.78 -0.50 16.05
N LEU A 119 -6.82 -0.87 15.19
CA LEU A 119 -7.11 -1.41 13.87
C LEU A 119 -7.92 -2.69 13.91
N SER A 120 -7.65 -3.58 14.88
CA SER A 120 -8.42 -4.82 15.01
C SER A 120 -9.85 -4.63 15.52
N ALA A 121 -10.20 -3.45 16.07
CA ALA A 121 -11.46 -3.28 16.79
C ALA A 121 -12.35 -2.13 16.29
N HIS A 122 -11.80 -1.18 15.53
CA HIS A 122 -12.57 -0.03 15.05
C HIS A 122 -13.41 -0.40 13.81
N VAL A 123 -14.55 -1.01 14.04
CA VAL A 123 -15.45 -1.57 13.00
C VAL A 123 -15.86 -0.56 11.90
N PRO A 124 -16.09 0.74 12.17
CA PRO A 124 -16.47 1.71 11.14
C PRO A 124 -15.36 2.06 10.12
N LEU A 125 -14.09 1.67 10.35
CA LEU A 125 -12.96 2.07 9.51
C LEU A 125 -13.18 1.74 8.03
N GLN A 126 -13.06 2.73 7.16
CA GLN A 126 -13.18 2.65 5.71
C GLN A 126 -11.91 3.10 4.99
N HIS A 127 -11.27 4.17 5.48
CA HIS A 127 -10.07 4.76 4.89
C HIS A 127 -8.97 4.86 5.93
N LEU A 128 -7.85 4.17 5.68
CA LEU A 128 -6.67 4.11 6.55
C LEU A 128 -5.44 4.66 5.83
N TYR A 129 -4.78 5.64 6.44
CA TYR A 129 -3.55 6.23 5.95
C TYR A 129 -2.44 6.01 6.99
N LEU A 130 -1.39 5.29 6.59
CA LEU A 130 -0.25 4.87 7.43
C LEU A 130 1.11 5.09 6.77
N ASN A 131 1.21 5.98 5.77
CA ASN A 131 2.49 6.24 5.12
C ASN A 131 3.57 6.68 6.10
N ASN A 132 4.82 6.32 5.80
CA ASN A 132 6.02 6.85 6.42
C ASN A 132 6.04 6.72 7.95
N ASN A 133 5.75 5.53 8.45
CA ASN A 133 5.74 5.24 9.89
C ASN A 133 6.89 4.33 10.36
N GLY A 134 7.72 3.84 9.43
CA GLY A 134 8.88 3.00 9.76
C GLY A 134 8.51 1.69 10.46
N LEU A 135 7.38 1.08 10.10
CA LEU A 135 6.84 -0.12 10.76
C LEU A 135 7.80 -1.32 10.71
N GLY A 136 8.49 -1.51 9.59
CA GLY A 136 9.28 -2.70 9.33
C GLY A 136 8.43 -3.95 9.12
N PRO A 137 9.03 -5.10 8.75
CA PRO A 137 8.27 -6.30 8.43
C PRO A 137 7.50 -6.86 9.62
N HIS A 138 8.06 -6.81 10.82
CA HIS A 138 7.41 -7.38 12.01
C HIS A 138 6.14 -6.62 12.40
N ALA A 139 6.20 -5.29 12.55
CA ALA A 139 4.99 -4.51 12.83
C ALA A 139 4.03 -4.53 11.64
N GLY A 140 4.55 -4.62 10.41
CA GLY A 140 3.74 -4.81 9.19
C GLY A 140 2.88 -6.07 9.24
N ILE A 141 3.41 -7.20 9.73
CA ILE A 141 2.64 -8.44 9.96
C ILE A 141 1.51 -8.17 10.96
N LEU A 142 1.83 -7.56 12.10
CA LEU A 142 0.83 -7.32 13.14
C LEU A 142 -0.29 -6.37 12.70
N VAL A 143 0.05 -5.36 11.90
CA VAL A 143 -0.95 -4.45 11.29
C VAL A 143 -1.85 -5.21 10.32
N ALA A 144 -1.27 -6.03 9.44
CA ALA A 144 -2.04 -6.83 8.48
C ALA A 144 -2.94 -7.87 9.17
N ASP A 145 -2.44 -8.52 10.23
CA ASP A 145 -3.25 -9.44 11.04
C ASP A 145 -4.39 -8.69 11.76
N ALA A 146 -4.13 -7.49 12.27
CA ALA A 146 -5.19 -6.64 12.86
C ALA A 146 -6.28 -6.29 11.84
N LEU A 147 -5.91 -6.00 10.58
CA LEU A 147 -6.90 -5.78 9.51
C LEU A 147 -7.68 -7.07 9.19
N SER A 148 -7.03 -8.24 9.25
CA SER A 148 -7.73 -9.54 9.11
C SER A 148 -8.75 -9.77 10.24
N GLU A 149 -8.40 -9.42 11.49
CA GLU A 149 -9.33 -9.46 12.62
C GLU A 149 -10.46 -8.45 12.46
N LEU A 150 -10.16 -7.24 11.97
CA LEU A 150 -11.16 -6.22 11.66
C LEU A 150 -12.21 -6.75 10.70
N HIS A 151 -11.79 -7.47 9.64
CA HIS A 151 -12.73 -8.09 8.70
C HIS A 151 -13.69 -9.04 9.43
N ALA A 152 -13.17 -9.92 10.29
CA ALA A 152 -14.01 -10.85 11.06
C ALA A 152 -15.04 -10.10 11.95
N LYS A 153 -14.63 -8.98 12.57
CA LYS A 153 -15.54 -8.15 13.41
C LYS A 153 -16.56 -7.40 12.55
N LYS A 154 -16.17 -6.91 11.36
CA LYS A 154 -17.11 -6.30 10.41
C LYS A 154 -18.18 -7.32 9.98
N GLU A 155 -17.78 -8.54 9.64
CA GLU A 155 -18.70 -9.61 9.27
C GLU A 155 -19.62 -10.03 10.43
N ALA A 156 -19.11 -10.09 11.65
CA ALA A 156 -19.93 -10.35 12.84
C ALA A 156 -21.00 -9.25 13.05
N ALA A 157 -20.59 -7.98 12.93
CA ALA A 157 -21.50 -6.87 13.06
C ALA A 157 -22.59 -6.86 11.96
N ARG A 158 -22.24 -7.21 10.73
CA ARG A 158 -23.19 -7.37 9.61
C ARG A 158 -24.21 -8.48 9.89
N LYS A 159 -23.76 -9.61 10.44
CA LYS A 159 -24.65 -10.71 10.85
C LYS A 159 -25.63 -10.31 11.95
N GLU A 160 -25.25 -9.34 12.80
CA GLU A 160 -26.13 -8.72 13.79
C GLU A 160 -27.08 -7.66 13.19
N GLY A 161 -27.08 -7.45 11.88
CA GLY A 161 -27.92 -6.47 11.18
C GLY A 161 -27.39 -5.03 11.19
N LYS A 162 -26.15 -4.79 11.63
CA LYS A 162 -25.53 -3.46 11.61
C LYS A 162 -25.05 -3.12 10.20
N GLN A 163 -25.24 -1.87 9.80
CA GLN A 163 -24.63 -1.34 8.59
C GLN A 163 -23.17 -0.97 8.88
N VAL A 164 -22.25 -1.70 8.25
CA VAL A 164 -20.81 -1.55 8.44
C VAL A 164 -20.16 -1.33 7.09
N PRO A 165 -19.39 -0.24 6.88
CA PRO A 165 -18.68 0.00 5.62
C PRO A 165 -17.60 -1.06 5.40
N ASP A 166 -17.28 -1.32 4.14
CA ASP A 166 -16.09 -2.09 3.77
C ASP A 166 -14.83 -1.26 4.05
N LEU A 167 -13.68 -1.92 4.18
CA LEU A 167 -12.39 -1.23 4.13
C LEU A 167 -12.12 -0.96 2.64
N GLU A 168 -12.05 0.32 2.25
CA GLU A 168 -11.95 0.73 0.85
C GLU A 168 -10.58 1.28 0.48
N THR A 169 -9.89 1.94 1.41
CA THR A 169 -8.58 2.55 1.16
C THR A 169 -7.56 2.11 2.21
N VAL A 170 -6.41 1.64 1.76
CA VAL A 170 -5.22 1.42 2.60
C VAL A 170 -4.00 2.03 1.91
N ILE A 171 -3.47 3.09 2.50
CA ILE A 171 -2.25 3.75 2.04
C ILE A 171 -1.16 3.50 3.09
N CYS A 172 -0.17 2.66 2.76
CA CYS A 172 0.86 2.20 3.69
C CYS A 172 2.24 2.13 3.00
N GLY A 173 2.62 3.21 2.30
CA GLY A 173 3.93 3.36 1.65
C GLY A 173 5.03 3.77 2.64
N ARG A 174 6.30 3.63 2.25
CA ARG A 174 7.49 4.08 2.98
C ARG A 174 7.59 3.53 4.40
N ASN A 175 7.23 2.26 4.58
CA ASN A 175 7.20 1.58 5.87
C ASN A 175 8.23 0.47 6.01
N ARG A 176 9.01 0.17 4.98
CA ARG A 176 9.98 -0.96 4.97
C ARG A 176 9.31 -2.28 5.32
N LEU A 177 8.14 -2.55 4.70
CA LEU A 177 7.35 -3.75 4.98
C LEU A 177 8.02 -5.03 4.52
N GLU A 178 8.86 -4.95 3.50
CA GLU A 178 9.66 -6.03 2.92
C GLU A 178 8.83 -7.29 2.53
N SER A 179 9.44 -8.23 1.84
CA SER A 179 8.76 -9.47 1.43
C SER A 179 8.26 -10.31 2.60
N GLY A 180 8.95 -10.22 3.78
CA GLY A 180 8.62 -11.01 4.97
C GLY A 180 7.22 -10.76 5.54
N SER A 181 6.62 -9.60 5.29
CA SER A 181 5.26 -9.29 5.77
C SER A 181 4.17 -9.59 4.73
N MET A 182 4.51 -9.87 3.48
CA MET A 182 3.53 -9.94 2.39
C MET A 182 2.54 -11.10 2.49
N ALA A 183 2.86 -12.19 3.18
CA ALA A 183 1.89 -13.25 3.45
C ALA A 183 0.71 -12.76 4.31
N ALA A 184 0.99 -11.93 5.33
CA ALA A 184 -0.06 -11.36 6.18
C ALA A 184 -0.87 -10.30 5.42
N TRP A 185 -0.22 -9.44 4.63
CA TRP A 185 -0.89 -8.44 3.79
C TRP A 185 -1.77 -9.08 2.71
N ALA A 186 -1.27 -10.12 2.03
CA ALA A 186 -2.05 -10.88 1.05
C ALA A 186 -3.31 -11.47 1.69
N LYS A 187 -3.19 -12.09 2.87
CA LYS A 187 -4.34 -12.58 3.63
C LYS A 187 -5.33 -11.47 3.96
N ALA A 188 -4.86 -10.33 4.45
CA ALA A 188 -5.73 -9.21 4.80
C ALA A 188 -6.51 -8.70 3.57
N TYR A 189 -5.84 -8.50 2.44
CA TYR A 189 -6.50 -8.02 1.22
C TYR A 189 -7.42 -9.07 0.58
N SER A 190 -7.10 -10.36 0.65
CA SER A 190 -8.01 -11.41 0.18
C SER A 190 -9.33 -11.44 0.95
N LEU A 191 -9.31 -11.10 2.25
CA LEU A 191 -10.49 -10.95 3.09
C LEU A 191 -11.25 -9.66 2.75
N HIS A 192 -10.55 -8.54 2.62
CA HIS A 192 -11.11 -7.23 2.25
C HIS A 192 -11.22 -7.05 0.73
N ASN A 193 -11.78 -8.01 0.03
CA ASN A 193 -11.81 -8.07 -1.45
C ASN A 193 -12.65 -6.98 -2.14
N LYS A 194 -13.30 -6.10 -1.39
CA LYS A 194 -13.98 -4.91 -1.91
C LYS A 194 -13.15 -3.64 -1.79
N ILE A 195 -11.87 -3.78 -1.47
CA ILE A 195 -10.94 -2.66 -1.43
C ILE A 195 -10.85 -1.98 -2.79
N ARG A 196 -10.74 -0.65 -2.79
CA ARG A 196 -10.73 0.20 -3.99
C ARG A 196 -9.42 0.89 -4.23
N GLU A 197 -8.67 1.18 -3.16
CA GLU A 197 -7.41 1.91 -3.27
C GLU A 197 -6.36 1.29 -2.36
N ILE A 198 -5.23 0.92 -2.96
CA ILE A 198 -4.04 0.43 -2.27
C ILE A 198 -2.83 1.19 -2.78
N LYS A 199 -2.08 1.81 -1.87
CA LYS A 199 -0.76 2.38 -2.17
C LYS A 199 0.25 1.83 -1.18
N MET A 200 1.24 1.09 -1.69
CA MET A 200 2.33 0.50 -0.90
C MET A 200 3.68 0.85 -1.52
N VAL A 201 3.83 2.12 -1.91
CA VAL A 201 5.03 2.67 -2.55
C VAL A 201 6.23 2.57 -1.62
N GLN A 202 7.42 2.26 -2.16
CA GLN A 202 8.70 2.32 -1.46
C GLN A 202 8.72 1.52 -0.14
N ASN A 203 8.35 0.25 -0.22
CA ASN A 203 8.34 -0.64 0.95
C ASN A 203 9.47 -1.67 0.97
N GLY A 204 10.34 -1.71 -0.05
CA GLY A 204 11.41 -2.69 -0.18
C GLY A 204 10.87 -4.12 -0.37
N ILE A 205 9.71 -4.25 -1.00
CA ILE A 205 9.11 -5.55 -1.33
C ILE A 205 9.83 -6.09 -2.57
N ARG A 206 10.40 -7.28 -2.46
CA ARG A 206 11.04 -7.97 -3.58
C ARG A 206 10.04 -8.82 -4.35
N GLN A 207 10.48 -9.36 -5.49
CA GLN A 207 9.65 -10.10 -6.45
C GLN A 207 8.78 -11.21 -5.83
N GLU A 208 9.26 -11.93 -4.83
CA GLU A 208 8.50 -13.01 -4.18
C GLU A 208 7.33 -12.44 -3.36
N GLY A 209 7.59 -11.30 -2.69
CA GLY A 209 6.57 -10.58 -1.92
C GLY A 209 5.52 -9.97 -2.85
N ILE A 210 5.95 -9.34 -3.95
CA ILE A 210 5.05 -8.79 -4.97
C ILE A 210 4.19 -9.90 -5.59
N SER A 211 4.82 -11.00 -6.03
CA SER A 211 4.10 -12.13 -6.62
C SER A 211 3.03 -12.68 -5.67
N ARG A 212 3.36 -12.84 -4.38
CA ARG A 212 2.41 -13.29 -3.36
C ARG A 212 1.28 -12.29 -3.13
N LEU A 213 1.60 -11.01 -2.97
CA LEU A 213 0.63 -9.95 -2.75
C LEU A 213 -0.41 -9.90 -3.88
N LEU A 214 0.06 -9.97 -5.14
CA LEU A 214 -0.79 -9.95 -6.31
C LEU A 214 -1.64 -11.21 -6.44
N SER A 215 -1.00 -12.38 -6.39
CA SER A 215 -1.65 -13.67 -6.70
C SER A 215 -2.59 -14.15 -5.59
N GLU A 216 -2.20 -13.99 -4.32
CA GLU A 216 -2.98 -14.48 -3.17
C GLU A 216 -3.88 -13.39 -2.56
N GLY A 217 -3.43 -12.12 -2.61
CA GLY A 217 -4.11 -11.00 -1.96
C GLY A 217 -5.09 -10.28 -2.87
N LEU A 218 -4.63 -9.83 -4.04
CA LEU A 218 -5.36 -8.89 -4.88
C LEU A 218 -6.10 -9.54 -6.06
N ASN A 219 -5.87 -10.82 -6.31
CA ASN A 219 -6.49 -11.55 -7.41
C ASN A 219 -8.03 -11.45 -7.44
N THR A 220 -8.66 -11.35 -6.28
CA THR A 220 -10.13 -11.27 -6.14
C THR A 220 -10.65 -9.86 -5.84
N ALA A 221 -9.80 -8.85 -5.86
CA ALA A 221 -10.17 -7.46 -5.56
C ALA A 221 -10.85 -6.79 -6.77
N SER A 222 -12.02 -7.28 -7.17
CA SER A 222 -12.72 -6.85 -8.39
C SER A 222 -13.15 -5.38 -8.43
N GLN A 223 -13.20 -4.70 -7.27
CA GLN A 223 -13.54 -3.28 -7.17
C GLN A 223 -12.31 -2.37 -7.08
N LEU A 224 -11.10 -2.92 -7.26
CA LEU A 224 -9.86 -2.16 -7.19
C LEU A 224 -9.83 -1.10 -8.29
N ARG A 225 -9.61 0.16 -7.89
CA ARG A 225 -9.55 1.33 -8.77
C ARG A 225 -8.17 1.92 -8.85
N ILE A 226 -7.44 1.92 -7.73
CA ILE A 226 -6.10 2.48 -7.64
C ILE A 226 -5.18 1.44 -7.01
N LEU A 227 -4.16 1.06 -7.73
CA LEU A 227 -3.05 0.25 -7.23
C LEU A 227 -1.74 0.97 -7.51
N ASP A 228 -1.00 1.30 -6.46
CA ASP A 228 0.30 1.94 -6.57
C ASP A 228 1.34 1.15 -5.76
N LEU A 229 2.22 0.47 -6.48
CA LEU A 229 3.30 -0.36 -5.94
C LEU A 229 4.69 0.13 -6.40
N GLN A 230 4.80 1.38 -6.85
CA GLN A 230 6.05 1.97 -7.30
C GLN A 230 7.17 1.83 -6.27
N ASP A 231 8.42 1.84 -6.74
CA ASP A 231 9.63 1.72 -5.90
C ASP A 231 9.60 0.44 -5.01
N ASN A 232 9.25 -0.69 -5.66
CA ASN A 232 9.39 -2.04 -5.15
C ASN A 232 9.95 -2.92 -6.28
N THR A 233 10.52 -4.08 -5.96
CA THR A 233 11.16 -4.91 -6.97
C THR A 233 10.21 -5.94 -7.55
N PHE A 234 9.82 -5.80 -8.82
CA PHE A 234 8.97 -6.76 -9.52
C PHE A 234 9.79 -7.86 -10.20
N THR A 235 10.80 -7.48 -10.99
CA THR A 235 11.48 -8.34 -11.95
C THR A 235 10.48 -9.10 -12.84
N ILE A 236 10.91 -10.07 -13.58
CA ILE A 236 10.03 -10.90 -14.43
C ILE A 236 8.99 -11.69 -13.58
N MET A 237 9.36 -12.12 -12.37
CA MET A 237 8.43 -12.85 -11.48
C MET A 237 7.21 -12.00 -11.06
N GLY A 238 7.43 -10.76 -10.65
CA GLY A 238 6.36 -9.83 -10.30
C GLY A 238 5.55 -9.41 -11.52
N ALA A 239 6.22 -9.20 -12.67
CA ALA A 239 5.58 -8.88 -13.94
C ALA A 239 4.62 -9.99 -14.40
N GLU A 240 5.03 -11.26 -14.33
CA GLU A 240 4.18 -12.40 -14.62
C GLU A 240 2.97 -12.49 -13.68
N ALA A 241 3.18 -12.25 -12.39
CA ALA A 241 2.09 -12.24 -11.42
C ALA A 241 1.10 -11.11 -11.73
N LEU A 242 1.59 -9.90 -12.04
CA LEU A 242 0.77 -8.77 -12.46
C LEU A 242 -0.04 -9.08 -13.71
N ALA A 243 0.61 -9.57 -14.76
CA ALA A 243 -0.03 -9.92 -16.02
C ALA A 243 -1.13 -10.99 -15.85
N LYS A 244 -0.98 -11.91 -14.90
CA LYS A 244 -2.00 -12.93 -14.59
C LYS A 244 -3.25 -12.37 -13.92
N VAL A 245 -3.12 -11.32 -13.10
CA VAL A 245 -4.22 -10.83 -12.25
C VAL A 245 -4.84 -9.53 -12.73
N VAL A 246 -4.12 -8.69 -13.48
CA VAL A 246 -4.59 -7.35 -13.88
C VAL A 246 -5.93 -7.39 -14.61
N ALA A 247 -6.19 -8.40 -15.41
CA ALA A 247 -7.46 -8.57 -16.12
C ALA A 247 -8.68 -8.80 -15.20
N ASN A 248 -8.47 -9.12 -13.92
CA ASN A 248 -9.53 -9.29 -12.94
C ASN A 248 -10.00 -7.97 -12.33
N TRP A 249 -9.25 -6.88 -12.55
CA TRP A 249 -9.55 -5.55 -12.02
C TRP A 249 -10.26 -4.71 -13.09
N GLU A 250 -11.52 -5.04 -13.37
CA GLU A 250 -12.29 -4.35 -14.41
C GLU A 250 -12.60 -2.88 -14.06
N ASP A 251 -12.49 -2.51 -12.78
CA ASP A 251 -12.70 -1.15 -12.28
C ASP A 251 -11.40 -0.33 -12.13
N ILE A 252 -10.23 -0.89 -12.49
CA ILE A 252 -8.95 -0.20 -12.33
C ILE A 252 -8.90 1.08 -13.15
N GLN A 253 -8.51 2.17 -12.51
CA GLN A 253 -8.38 3.51 -13.07
C GLN A 253 -6.91 3.97 -13.08
N GLU A 254 -6.16 3.63 -12.02
CA GLU A 254 -4.74 3.95 -11.92
C GLU A 254 -3.93 2.71 -11.56
N LEU A 255 -2.87 2.48 -12.32
CA LEU A 255 -1.88 1.43 -12.06
C LEU A 255 -0.48 2.03 -12.07
N GLY A 256 0.20 1.98 -10.93
CA GLY A 256 1.56 2.47 -10.72
C GLY A 256 2.51 1.32 -10.37
N VAL A 257 3.49 1.09 -11.25
CA VAL A 257 4.61 0.15 -11.07
C VAL A 257 5.91 0.77 -11.59
N GLY A 258 6.07 2.08 -11.44
CA GLY A 258 7.30 2.78 -11.77
C GLY A 258 8.43 2.40 -10.81
N ASP A 259 9.69 2.54 -11.27
CA ASP A 259 10.90 2.21 -10.50
C ASP A 259 10.84 0.81 -9.86
N SER A 260 10.61 -0.20 -10.69
CA SER A 260 10.26 -1.54 -10.21
C SER A 260 11.00 -2.68 -10.90
N LEU A 261 11.96 -2.40 -11.74
CA LEU A 261 12.69 -3.41 -12.54
C LEU A 261 11.73 -4.33 -13.31
N LEU A 262 10.69 -3.75 -13.92
CA LEU A 262 9.68 -4.52 -14.66
C LEU A 262 10.26 -5.21 -15.89
N SER A 263 11.28 -4.62 -16.49
CA SER A 263 11.96 -4.97 -17.75
C SER A 263 11.09 -4.85 -19.00
N ASP A 264 11.72 -4.90 -20.18
CA ASP A 264 10.99 -4.91 -21.45
C ASP A 264 10.07 -6.13 -21.58
N LYS A 265 10.54 -7.30 -21.19
CA LYS A 265 9.74 -8.54 -21.21
C LYS A 265 8.50 -8.41 -20.31
N GLY A 266 8.65 -7.82 -19.12
CA GLY A 266 7.54 -7.56 -18.20
C GLY A 266 6.53 -6.58 -18.78
N ALA A 267 6.98 -5.50 -19.42
CA ALA A 267 6.10 -4.55 -20.09
C ALA A 267 5.30 -5.20 -21.23
N ARG A 268 5.93 -6.06 -22.03
CA ARG A 268 5.23 -6.84 -23.06
C ARG A 268 4.18 -7.81 -22.49
N LEU A 269 4.47 -8.46 -21.35
CA LEU A 269 3.52 -9.34 -20.66
C LEU A 269 2.32 -8.54 -20.15
N LEU A 270 2.56 -7.38 -19.52
CA LEU A 270 1.51 -6.48 -19.08
C LEU A 270 0.65 -6.00 -20.25
N ALA A 271 1.27 -5.49 -21.31
CA ALA A 271 0.58 -5.04 -22.52
C ALA A 271 -0.31 -6.14 -23.13
N LYS A 272 0.20 -7.37 -23.20
CA LYS A 272 -0.56 -8.54 -23.66
C LYS A 272 -1.79 -8.81 -22.81
N SER A 273 -1.70 -8.67 -21.50
CA SER A 273 -2.84 -8.84 -20.60
C SER A 273 -3.85 -7.72 -20.76
N LEU A 274 -3.40 -6.46 -20.86
CA LEU A 274 -4.26 -5.30 -21.09
C LEU A 274 -5.00 -5.38 -22.43
N LEU A 275 -4.38 -5.96 -23.46
CA LEU A 275 -5.01 -6.22 -24.76
C LEU A 275 -6.24 -7.14 -24.70
N THR A 276 -6.46 -7.85 -23.60
CA THR A 276 -7.71 -8.61 -23.37
C THR A 276 -8.95 -7.71 -23.30
N GLY A 277 -8.77 -6.40 -23.14
CA GLY A 277 -9.83 -5.40 -23.11
C GLY A 277 -10.71 -5.43 -21.86
N LYS A 278 -10.20 -5.97 -20.77
CA LYS A 278 -10.90 -6.02 -19.47
C LYS A 278 -10.77 -4.70 -18.69
N ASN A 279 -9.65 -4.01 -18.83
CA ASN A 279 -9.31 -2.81 -18.05
C ASN A 279 -9.76 -1.51 -18.75
N LYS A 280 -11.02 -1.44 -19.20
CA LYS A 280 -11.52 -0.32 -20.02
C LYS A 280 -11.57 1.02 -19.28
N LYS A 281 -11.48 1.01 -17.95
CA LYS A 281 -11.52 2.21 -17.11
C LYS A 281 -10.13 2.70 -16.73
N LEU A 282 -9.04 2.05 -17.19
CA LEU A 282 -7.68 2.47 -16.89
C LEU A 282 -7.41 3.84 -17.53
N GLU A 283 -7.20 4.83 -16.68
CA GLU A 283 -6.98 6.23 -17.02
C GLU A 283 -5.49 6.61 -16.97
N THR A 284 -4.77 6.07 -15.97
CA THR A 284 -3.37 6.40 -15.73
C THR A 284 -2.53 5.14 -15.55
N LEU A 285 -1.43 5.05 -16.32
CA LEU A 285 -0.46 3.97 -16.23
C LEU A 285 0.94 4.56 -15.99
N ARG A 286 1.55 4.25 -14.82
CA ARG A 286 2.88 4.74 -14.44
C ARG A 286 3.89 3.61 -14.54
N LEU A 287 4.84 3.74 -15.46
CA LEU A 287 5.87 2.75 -15.80
C LEU A 287 7.28 3.36 -15.92
N GLN A 288 7.49 4.53 -15.37
CA GLN A 288 8.79 5.20 -15.40
C GLN A 288 9.86 4.36 -14.70
N TYR A 289 11.12 4.47 -15.15
CA TYR A 289 12.31 3.83 -14.57
C TYR A 289 12.18 2.29 -14.46
N ASN A 290 11.87 1.61 -15.56
CA ASN A 290 11.61 0.15 -15.58
C ASN A 290 12.42 -0.64 -16.61
N GLU A 291 13.42 -0.03 -17.26
CA GLU A 291 14.24 -0.67 -18.28
C GLU A 291 13.43 -1.19 -19.50
N ILE A 292 12.32 -0.51 -19.80
CA ILE A 292 11.47 -0.83 -20.94
C ILE A 292 12.15 -0.33 -22.21
N LYS A 293 12.26 -1.19 -23.22
CA LYS A 293 12.84 -0.90 -24.52
C LYS A 293 11.76 -0.57 -25.56
N ALA A 294 12.18 -0.29 -26.79
CA ALA A 294 11.30 0.05 -27.92
C ALA A 294 10.18 -0.97 -28.15
N ASP A 295 10.46 -2.28 -28.00
CA ASP A 295 9.45 -3.33 -28.17
C ASP A 295 8.38 -3.31 -27.10
N GLY A 296 8.75 -3.06 -25.85
CA GLY A 296 7.80 -2.88 -24.75
C GLY A 296 6.92 -1.66 -24.93
N VAL A 297 7.51 -0.52 -25.31
CA VAL A 297 6.75 0.69 -25.63
C VAL A 297 5.78 0.46 -26.79
N ARG A 298 6.20 -0.22 -27.85
CA ARG A 298 5.35 -0.58 -28.99
C ARG A 298 4.18 -1.46 -28.57
N ALA A 299 4.43 -2.45 -27.70
CA ALA A 299 3.36 -3.31 -27.16
C ALA A 299 2.36 -2.52 -26.31
N LEU A 300 2.82 -1.58 -25.48
CA LEU A 300 1.98 -0.70 -24.66
C LEU A 300 1.15 0.26 -25.53
N ALA A 301 1.76 0.86 -26.57
CA ALA A 301 1.04 1.73 -27.50
C ALA A 301 -0.09 0.97 -28.24
N ASN A 302 0.19 -0.25 -28.67
CA ASN A 302 -0.83 -1.12 -29.27
C ASN A 302 -1.97 -1.43 -28.30
N ALA A 303 -1.66 -1.73 -27.02
CA ALA A 303 -2.67 -1.98 -26.00
C ALA A 303 -3.50 -0.71 -25.70
N ALA A 304 -2.85 0.45 -25.60
CA ALA A 304 -3.50 1.74 -25.40
C ALA A 304 -4.52 2.06 -26.49
N LYS A 305 -4.14 1.84 -27.76
CA LYS A 305 -4.99 2.10 -28.92
C LYS A 305 -6.14 1.10 -29.04
N ALA A 306 -5.87 -0.18 -28.82
CA ALA A 306 -6.82 -1.26 -29.12
C ALA A 306 -7.79 -1.57 -27.96
N ALA A 307 -7.38 -1.38 -26.70
CA ALA A 307 -8.06 -1.97 -25.56
C ALA A 307 -8.30 -1.04 -24.36
N LEU A 308 -7.65 0.12 -24.27
CA LEU A 308 -7.73 1.03 -23.13
C LEU A 308 -8.39 2.37 -23.51
N PRO A 309 -9.69 2.39 -23.75
CA PRO A 309 -10.38 3.60 -24.25
C PRO A 309 -10.37 4.79 -23.28
N ALA A 310 -10.21 4.55 -21.99
CA ALA A 310 -10.16 5.61 -20.98
C ALA A 310 -8.75 6.11 -20.68
N LEU A 311 -7.69 5.50 -21.26
CA LEU A 311 -6.32 5.92 -20.97
C LEU A 311 -6.10 7.37 -21.41
N LYS A 312 -5.71 8.21 -20.47
CA LYS A 312 -5.43 9.64 -20.66
C LYS A 312 -3.99 10.02 -20.31
N ARG A 313 -3.32 9.22 -19.46
CA ARG A 313 -1.94 9.48 -19.01
C ARG A 313 -1.12 8.20 -19.02
N ILE A 314 0.09 8.25 -19.60
CA ILE A 314 1.11 7.21 -19.47
C ILE A 314 2.44 7.85 -19.11
N GLU A 315 3.13 7.29 -18.10
CA GLU A 315 4.42 7.77 -17.63
C GLU A 315 5.49 6.73 -17.97
N LEU A 316 6.45 7.13 -18.81
CA LEU A 316 7.48 6.26 -19.40
C LEU A 316 8.91 6.83 -19.25
N ASN A 317 9.10 7.98 -18.58
CA ASN A 317 10.42 8.57 -18.39
C ASN A 317 11.41 7.60 -17.73
N GLY A 318 12.70 7.74 -17.98
CA GLY A 318 13.76 6.94 -17.36
C GLY A 318 13.79 5.47 -17.83
N ASN A 319 13.26 5.17 -19.02
CA ASN A 319 13.32 3.86 -19.65
C ASN A 319 14.37 3.82 -20.78
N LYS A 320 14.62 2.66 -21.35
CA LYS A 320 15.69 2.39 -22.34
C LYS A 320 15.15 2.39 -23.77
N PHE A 321 14.73 3.55 -24.26
CA PHE A 321 14.30 3.77 -25.67
C PHE A 321 14.56 5.22 -26.06
N THR A 322 14.41 5.55 -27.33
CA THR A 322 14.62 6.91 -27.85
C THR A 322 13.29 7.68 -27.97
N GLU A 323 13.31 9.00 -27.75
CA GLU A 323 12.10 9.85 -27.80
C GLU A 323 11.43 9.85 -29.18
N ASP A 324 12.18 9.58 -30.25
CA ASP A 324 11.72 9.55 -31.64
C ASP A 324 11.12 8.20 -32.08
N GLU A 325 10.92 7.26 -31.15
CA GLU A 325 10.20 6.01 -31.44
C GLU A 325 8.79 6.25 -31.99
N ASP A 326 8.42 5.60 -33.08
CA ASP A 326 7.07 5.68 -33.69
C ASP A 326 5.96 5.38 -32.70
N ALA A 327 6.23 4.52 -31.71
CA ALA A 327 5.29 4.16 -30.66
C ALA A 327 4.99 5.31 -29.69
N ILE A 328 5.99 6.16 -29.40
CA ILE A 328 5.81 7.38 -28.59
C ILE A 328 4.95 8.38 -29.35
N THR A 329 5.26 8.64 -30.62
CA THR A 329 4.44 9.50 -31.49
C THR A 329 2.99 8.99 -31.52
N THR A 330 2.78 7.67 -31.67
CA THR A 330 1.44 7.06 -31.64
C THR A 330 0.70 7.31 -30.32
N LEU A 331 1.40 7.20 -29.17
CA LEU A 331 0.80 7.47 -27.88
C LEU A 331 0.44 8.96 -27.70
N GLN A 332 1.35 9.86 -28.08
CA GLN A 332 1.12 11.31 -27.99
C GLN A 332 -0.09 11.72 -28.84
N GLU A 333 -0.17 11.30 -30.10
CA GLU A 333 -1.30 11.58 -30.98
C GLU A 333 -2.61 11.02 -30.41
N LEU A 334 -2.61 9.76 -29.96
CA LEU A 334 -3.80 9.11 -29.39
C LEU A 334 -4.30 9.84 -28.14
N LEU A 335 -3.41 10.23 -27.25
CA LEU A 335 -3.81 10.87 -25.99
C LEU A 335 -4.22 12.33 -26.19
N GLU A 336 -3.63 13.05 -27.14
CA GLU A 336 -4.07 14.40 -27.51
C GLU A 336 -5.44 14.36 -28.19
N GLU A 337 -5.70 13.41 -29.12
CA GLU A 337 -7.03 13.22 -29.71
C GLU A 337 -8.10 12.98 -28.64
N ARG A 338 -7.80 12.14 -27.63
CA ARG A 338 -8.72 11.87 -26.53
C ARG A 338 -8.95 13.10 -25.66
N LYS A 339 -7.90 13.90 -25.41
CA LYS A 339 -7.98 15.15 -24.67
C LYS A 339 -8.87 16.18 -25.39
N GLU A 340 -8.72 16.32 -26.70
CA GLU A 340 -9.59 17.18 -27.53
C GLU A 340 -11.06 16.74 -27.50
N GLN A 341 -11.31 15.44 -27.41
CA GLN A 341 -12.67 14.86 -27.34
C GLN A 341 -13.25 14.86 -25.92
N TYR A 342 -12.46 15.25 -24.91
CA TYR A 342 -12.88 15.23 -23.52
C TYR A 342 -13.95 16.30 -23.26
N ALA A 343 -15.15 15.89 -22.86
CA ALA A 343 -16.30 16.76 -22.63
C ALA A 343 -16.40 17.28 -21.16
N GLY A 344 -15.37 17.10 -20.35
CA GLY A 344 -15.36 17.58 -18.96
C GLY A 344 -15.09 19.09 -18.86
N ASP A 345 -15.53 19.71 -17.76
CA ASP A 345 -15.44 21.16 -17.56
C ASP A 345 -14.02 21.68 -17.28
N ILE A 346 -13.12 20.81 -16.81
CA ILE A 346 -11.76 21.19 -16.37
C ILE A 346 -10.77 20.16 -16.92
N ILE A 347 -9.76 20.64 -17.66
CA ILE A 347 -8.58 19.88 -18.06
C ILE A 347 -7.44 20.28 -17.17
N ILE A 348 -6.88 19.33 -16.43
CA ILE A 348 -5.62 19.48 -15.68
C ILE A 348 -4.52 18.92 -16.58
N GLU A 349 -3.65 19.77 -17.09
CA GLU A 349 -2.64 19.42 -18.09
C GLU A 349 -1.77 18.23 -17.67
N ASP A 350 -1.31 18.21 -16.42
CA ASP A 350 -0.43 17.17 -15.87
C ASP A 350 -1.11 15.79 -15.75
N GLU A 351 -2.43 15.71 -15.95
CA GLU A 351 -3.17 14.45 -15.94
C GLU A 351 -3.32 13.82 -17.35
N TRP A 352 -2.78 14.47 -18.41
CA TRP A 352 -2.93 14.03 -19.78
C TRP A 352 -1.57 13.80 -20.47
N GLY A 353 -1.60 12.96 -21.48
CA GLY A 353 -0.48 12.74 -22.39
C GLY A 353 0.58 11.76 -21.89
N VAL A 354 1.72 11.79 -22.52
CA VAL A 354 2.96 11.14 -22.10
C VAL A 354 3.71 12.11 -21.19
N ASP A 355 4.42 11.61 -20.18
CA ASP A 355 5.24 12.45 -19.30
C ASP A 355 6.46 13.04 -20.04
N SER A 356 7.21 13.92 -19.37
CA SER A 356 8.45 14.45 -19.91
C SER A 356 9.49 13.35 -20.02
N LEU A 357 9.98 13.08 -21.22
CA LEU A 357 10.94 12.01 -21.51
C LEU A 357 12.40 12.51 -21.40
N SER A 358 12.73 13.24 -20.33
CA SER A 358 14.02 13.93 -20.16
C SER A 358 15.17 13.01 -19.70
N ASP A 359 14.86 11.87 -19.11
CA ASP A 359 15.83 10.97 -18.47
C ASP A 359 15.87 9.60 -19.13
N LEU A 360 15.58 9.54 -20.45
CA LEU A 360 15.69 8.29 -21.22
C LEU A 360 17.15 7.86 -21.30
N GLU A 361 17.37 6.56 -21.20
CA GLU A 361 18.68 5.92 -21.42
C GLU A 361 18.74 5.38 -22.84
N GLU A 362 19.83 5.66 -23.58
CA GLU A 362 20.09 5.05 -24.88
C GLU A 362 20.67 3.65 -24.67
N GLU A 363 20.21 2.67 -25.42
CA GLU A 363 20.79 1.33 -25.41
C GLU A 363 22.28 1.40 -25.90
N SER A 364 23.19 0.85 -25.11
CA SER A 364 24.56 0.62 -25.58
C SER A 364 24.67 -0.76 -26.25
N GLU A 365 25.34 -0.85 -27.39
CA GLU A 365 25.52 -2.10 -28.14
C GLU A 365 26.18 -3.23 -27.32
N GLU A 366 26.82 -2.93 -26.19
CA GLU A 366 27.44 -3.90 -25.29
C GLU A 366 26.42 -4.58 -24.32
N GLU A 367 25.20 -4.05 -24.18
CA GLU A 367 24.18 -4.59 -23.27
C GLU A 367 23.38 -5.75 -23.89
N GLU A 368 23.28 -5.87 -25.21
CA GLU A 368 22.55 -6.96 -25.88
C GLU A 368 23.13 -8.35 -25.59
N GLU A 369 24.46 -8.49 -25.49
CA GLU A 369 25.11 -9.78 -25.22
C GLU A 369 24.99 -10.20 -23.74
N SER A 370 24.86 -9.24 -22.81
CA SER A 370 24.70 -9.54 -21.37
C SER A 370 23.27 -9.95 -21.01
N GLU A 371 22.28 -9.56 -21.79
CA GLU A 371 20.87 -9.82 -21.47
C GLU A 371 20.44 -11.28 -21.74
N GLU A 372 21.05 -11.97 -22.73
CA GLU A 372 20.80 -13.42 -22.91
C GLU A 372 21.35 -14.23 -21.73
N GLU A 373 22.50 -13.83 -21.16
CA GLU A 373 23.07 -14.45 -19.96
C GLU A 373 22.23 -14.11 -18.70
N GLU A 374 21.70 -12.87 -18.59
CA GLU A 374 20.82 -12.47 -17.47
C GLU A 374 19.45 -13.16 -17.55
N GLU A 375 18.89 -13.37 -18.76
CA GLU A 375 17.64 -14.13 -18.93
C GLU A 375 17.80 -15.61 -18.48
N GLU A 376 18.93 -16.25 -18.76
CA GLU A 376 19.24 -17.60 -18.29
C GLU A 376 19.43 -17.64 -16.77
N GLU A 377 20.11 -16.63 -16.17
CA GLU A 377 20.27 -16.52 -14.71
C GLU A 377 18.93 -16.23 -14.01
N GLU A 378 18.04 -15.41 -14.59
CA GLU A 378 16.71 -15.15 -14.06
C GLU A 378 15.81 -16.40 -14.09
N GLU A 379 15.86 -17.21 -15.14
CA GLU A 379 15.15 -18.50 -15.19
C GLU A 379 15.66 -19.48 -14.12
N GLU A 380 16.98 -19.54 -13.92
CA GLU A 380 17.57 -20.36 -12.84
C GLU A 380 17.18 -19.86 -11.44
N VAL A 381 17.14 -18.53 -11.21
CA VAL A 381 16.72 -17.93 -9.94
C VAL A 381 15.24 -18.22 -9.69
N LYS A 382 14.42 -18.17 -10.74
CA LYS A 382 13.00 -18.48 -10.67
C LYS A 382 12.74 -19.94 -10.29
N GLU A 383 13.45 -20.89 -10.95
CA GLU A 383 13.35 -22.31 -10.59
C GLU A 383 13.80 -22.60 -9.15
N LYS A 384 14.89 -21.94 -8.71
CA LYS A 384 15.38 -22.06 -7.33
C LYS A 384 14.39 -21.47 -6.31
N ALA A 385 13.76 -20.32 -6.63
CA ALA A 385 12.75 -19.68 -5.77
C ALA A 385 11.46 -20.51 -5.69
N GLU A 386 10.96 -21.04 -6.81
CA GLU A 386 9.80 -21.94 -6.82
C GLU A 386 10.06 -23.23 -6.03
N LYS A 387 11.27 -23.78 -6.13
CA LYS A 387 11.69 -24.94 -5.35
C LYS A 387 11.74 -24.63 -3.86
N PHE A 388 12.30 -23.47 -3.50
CA PHE A 388 12.37 -23.02 -2.10
C PHE A 388 10.97 -22.82 -1.49
N ILE A 389 10.04 -22.24 -2.26
CA ILE A 389 8.65 -22.08 -1.83
C ILE A 389 7.98 -23.44 -1.63
N LYS A 390 8.16 -24.39 -2.57
CA LYS A 390 7.62 -25.76 -2.46
C LYS A 390 8.21 -26.51 -1.27
N ASP A 391 9.51 -26.37 -1.04
CA ASP A 391 10.19 -27.02 0.09
C ASP A 391 9.76 -26.40 1.44
N ALA A 392 9.54 -25.09 1.51
CA ALA A 392 9.01 -24.40 2.68
C ALA A 392 7.54 -24.79 2.97
N GLU A 393 6.70 -24.90 1.94
CA GLU A 393 5.32 -25.39 2.08
C GLU A 393 5.27 -26.86 2.48
N ALA A 394 6.17 -27.70 1.97
CA ALA A 394 6.30 -29.08 2.36
C ALA A 394 6.75 -29.24 3.81
N ALA A 395 7.68 -28.39 4.27
CA ALA A 395 8.14 -28.35 5.65
C ALA A 395 7.03 -27.90 6.63
N GLN A 396 6.16 -26.97 6.21
CA GLN A 396 4.99 -26.56 7.02
C GLN A 396 3.89 -27.61 7.10
N LYS A 397 3.80 -28.52 6.13
CA LYS A 397 2.81 -29.62 6.11
C LYS A 397 3.25 -30.88 6.86
N GLN A 398 4.52 -30.97 7.32
CA GLN A 398 4.97 -32.07 8.16
C GLN A 398 4.54 -31.83 9.62
N PRO A 399 3.78 -32.76 10.24
CA PRO A 399 3.39 -32.60 11.63
C PRO A 399 4.63 -32.63 12.53
N ILE A 400 4.71 -31.62 13.42
CA ILE A 400 5.77 -31.38 14.39
C ILE A 400 6.07 -32.62 15.31
N ALA A 401 5.23 -33.65 15.25
CA ALA A 401 5.30 -34.84 16.11
C ALA A 401 6.44 -35.82 15.79
N GLN A 402 7.15 -35.74 14.66
CA GLN A 402 8.19 -36.70 14.31
C GLN A 402 9.64 -36.29 14.57
N ARG A 403 9.88 -35.02 14.92
CA ARG A 403 11.25 -34.52 15.19
C ARG A 403 11.66 -34.46 16.66
N GLN A 404 10.74 -34.66 17.59
CA GLN A 404 11.05 -34.61 19.03
C GLN A 404 11.47 -35.95 19.65
N ASP A 405 11.19 -37.09 19.02
CA ASP A 405 11.45 -38.39 19.64
C ASP A 405 12.86 -38.93 19.41
N GLU A 406 13.52 -38.60 18.29
CA GLU A 406 14.88 -39.13 18.03
C GLU A 406 15.97 -38.38 18.77
N ASP A 407 15.86 -37.07 18.93
CA ASP A 407 16.87 -36.24 19.63
C ASP A 407 16.77 -36.36 21.18
N VAL A 408 15.56 -36.65 21.70
CA VAL A 408 15.34 -36.84 23.14
C VAL A 408 15.81 -38.20 23.62
N ASP A 409 15.63 -39.24 22.81
CA ASP A 409 16.11 -40.61 23.13
C ASP A 409 17.66 -40.72 23.08
N ASP A 410 18.32 -39.96 22.18
CA ASP A 410 19.79 -39.94 22.12
C ASP A 410 20.39 -39.12 23.27
N LEU A 411 19.71 -38.06 23.77
CA LEU A 411 20.12 -37.31 24.95
C LEU A 411 19.90 -38.11 26.23
N ALA A 412 18.83 -38.85 26.34
CA ALA A 412 18.54 -39.74 27.49
C ALA A 412 19.58 -40.85 27.61
N LYS A 413 19.98 -41.50 26.49
CA LYS A 413 21.05 -42.52 26.48
C LYS A 413 22.43 -41.98 26.82
N LYS A 414 22.71 -40.70 26.48
CA LYS A 414 23.98 -40.07 26.87
C LYS A 414 24.03 -39.68 28.34
N LEU A 415 22.91 -39.42 28.98
CA LEU A 415 22.83 -39.07 30.40
C LEU A 415 22.89 -40.30 31.32
N GLU A 416 22.43 -41.47 30.88
CA GLU A 416 22.56 -42.74 31.64
C GLU A 416 23.98 -43.31 31.63
N GLY A 417 24.86 -42.90 30.70
CA GLY A 417 26.25 -43.34 30.59
C GLY A 417 27.25 -42.56 31.45
N THR A 418 26.84 -41.57 32.24
CA THR A 418 27.74 -40.72 33.04
C THR A 418 27.42 -40.79 34.53
N GLN A 419 27.32 -42.00 35.04
CA GLN A 419 27.47 -42.29 36.47
C GLN A 419 28.71 -43.12 36.68
N LEU A 420 29.84 -42.47 37.00
CA LEU A 420 30.89 -42.90 37.92
C LEU A 420 31.71 -41.69 38.32
#